data_8b32217a67b54f9162b2b71cac0a4c6b
#
_entry.id   8b32217a67b54f9162b2b71cac0a4c6b
#
_cell.length_a   1.000
_cell.length_b   1.000
_cell.length_c   1.000
_cell.angle_alpha   90.00
_cell.angle_beta   90.00
_cell.angle_gamma   90.00
#
_symmetry.space_group_name_H-M   'P 1'
#
loop_
_entity.id
_entity.type
_entity.pdbx_description
1 polymer ?
#
loop_
_entity_poly.entity_id
_entity_poly.type
_entity_poly.pdbx_seq_one_letter_code
_entity_poly.pdbx_strand_id
1 'polypeptide(L)'
;MKVIRVIADLPVPEIDDARNFYGDFLGLDEQSLGLDWVTRFVVPESGEQLQVVSRDATAPENPLLTVKVDDVDEAYASAESRGYEIVHPLTTEPWGIRRFFVRAPDGTVLNIAQHHDPSPTVGAS
;
A
#
# COMPACT_ATOMS: atom_id res chain seq x y z
N MET A 1 11.37 -7.91 12.09
CA MET A 1 10.81 -7.03 11.05
C MET A 1 10.72 -5.61 11.57
N LYS A 2 11.05 -4.66 10.74
CA LYS A 2 11.04 -3.25 11.10
C LYS A 2 10.07 -2.49 10.17
N VAL A 3 9.19 -1.70 10.76
CA VAL A 3 8.29 -0.85 9.97
C VAL A 3 9.07 0.37 9.49
N ILE A 4 9.01 0.60 8.17
CA ILE A 4 9.71 1.70 7.52
C ILE A 4 8.77 2.89 7.31
N ARG A 5 7.52 2.62 6.93
CA ARG A 5 6.56 3.67 6.57
C ARG A 5 5.14 3.16 6.69
N VAL A 6 4.23 4.06 7.02
CA VAL A 6 2.78 3.78 7.02
C VAL A 6 2.12 4.79 6.09
N ILE A 7 1.29 4.30 5.17
CA ILE A 7 0.61 5.11 4.17
C ILE A 7 -0.88 4.79 4.23
N ALA A 8 -1.72 5.81 4.31
CA ALA A 8 -3.18 5.62 4.24
C ALA A 8 -3.57 5.20 2.82
N ASP A 9 -4.49 4.24 2.72
CA ASP A 9 -5.08 3.80 1.46
C ASP A 9 -6.57 4.15 1.51
N LEU A 10 -6.95 5.21 0.81
CA LEU A 10 -8.32 5.72 0.87
C LEU A 10 -9.15 5.08 -0.24
N PRO A 11 -10.28 4.47 0.08
CA PRO A 11 -11.15 3.92 -0.96
C PRO A 11 -11.83 5.05 -1.73
N VAL A 12 -11.74 4.99 -3.04
CA VAL A 12 -12.39 5.98 -3.93
C VAL A 12 -13.13 5.23 -5.05
N PRO A 13 -14.29 5.73 -5.50
CA PRO A 13 -14.97 5.10 -6.62
C PRO A 13 -14.21 5.27 -7.94
N GLU A 14 -13.63 6.47 -8.15
CA GLU A 14 -12.95 6.82 -9.39
C GLU A 14 -11.64 7.55 -9.09
N ILE A 15 -10.54 7.09 -9.69
CA ILE A 15 -9.23 7.71 -9.52
C ILE A 15 -9.22 9.15 -10.06
N ASP A 16 -9.88 9.41 -11.18
CA ASP A 16 -9.91 10.75 -11.78
C ASP A 16 -10.54 11.79 -10.85
N ASP A 17 -11.62 11.42 -10.16
CA ASP A 17 -12.23 12.32 -9.19
C ASP A 17 -11.29 12.61 -8.02
N ALA A 18 -10.52 11.61 -7.61
CA ALA A 18 -9.51 11.79 -6.57
C ALA A 18 -8.40 12.73 -7.03
N ARG A 19 -7.99 12.67 -8.30
CA ARG A 19 -7.01 13.61 -8.85
C ARG A 19 -7.48 15.05 -8.74
N ASN A 20 -8.75 15.30 -9.03
CA ASN A 20 -9.30 16.64 -8.92
C ASN A 20 -9.30 17.13 -7.48
N PHE A 21 -9.64 16.28 -6.53
CA PHE A 21 -9.71 16.68 -5.13
C PHE A 21 -8.32 16.78 -4.49
N TYR A 22 -7.55 15.70 -4.51
CA TYR A 22 -6.27 15.66 -3.81
C TYR A 22 -5.17 16.40 -4.58
N GLY A 23 -5.19 16.35 -5.89
CA GLY A 23 -4.23 17.03 -6.72
C GLY A 23 -4.55 18.50 -6.91
N ASP A 24 -5.67 18.81 -7.53
CA ASP A 24 -6.00 20.19 -7.89
C ASP A 24 -6.42 21.01 -6.68
N PHE A 25 -7.32 20.49 -5.86
CA PHE A 25 -7.85 21.26 -4.72
C PHE A 25 -6.84 21.34 -3.57
N LEU A 26 -6.31 20.21 -3.13
CA LEU A 26 -5.37 20.18 -2.00
C LEU A 26 -3.94 20.53 -2.39
N GLY A 27 -3.61 20.52 -3.67
CA GLY A 27 -2.26 20.88 -4.14
C GLY A 27 -1.21 19.81 -3.90
N LEU A 28 -1.62 18.53 -3.76
CA LEU A 28 -0.67 17.44 -3.60
C LEU A 28 -0.12 17.01 -4.96
N ASP A 29 1.12 16.57 -4.98
CA ASP A 29 1.73 16.06 -6.20
C ASP A 29 1.36 14.60 -6.42
N GLU A 30 0.86 14.28 -7.60
CA GLU A 30 0.59 12.89 -7.93
C GLU A 30 1.86 12.17 -8.33
N GLN A 31 2.06 10.99 -7.75
CA GLN A 31 3.12 10.06 -8.12
C GLN A 31 2.47 8.79 -8.62
N SER A 32 2.42 8.64 -9.94
CA SER A 32 1.83 7.46 -10.56
C SER A 32 2.65 6.21 -10.22
N LEU A 33 1.93 5.12 -9.91
CA LEU A 33 2.56 3.82 -9.66
C LEU A 33 2.51 2.92 -10.89
N GLY A 34 2.05 3.44 -12.03
CA GLY A 34 1.93 2.66 -13.26
C GLY A 34 0.75 1.69 -13.24
N LEU A 35 -0.19 1.86 -12.32
CA LEU A 35 -1.39 1.03 -12.18
C LEU A 35 -2.63 1.92 -12.30
N ASP A 36 -3.71 1.38 -12.85
CA ASP A 36 -4.92 2.17 -13.09
C ASP A 36 -5.91 2.15 -11.93
N TRP A 37 -5.67 1.35 -10.91
CA TRP A 37 -6.57 1.19 -9.76
C TRP A 37 -6.05 1.83 -8.47
N VAL A 38 -4.85 2.41 -8.50
CA VAL A 38 -4.23 3.07 -7.35
C VAL A 38 -3.33 4.18 -7.83
N THR A 39 -3.29 5.29 -7.09
CA THR A 39 -2.28 6.32 -7.31
C THR A 39 -1.88 6.93 -5.97
N ARG A 40 -0.72 7.56 -5.94
CA ARG A 40 -0.14 8.15 -4.74
C ARG A 40 -0.14 9.66 -4.86
N PHE A 41 -0.42 10.32 -3.73
CA PHE A 41 -0.28 11.77 -3.62
C PHE A 41 0.74 12.10 -2.53
N VAL A 42 1.59 13.08 -2.79
CA VAL A 42 2.70 13.44 -1.93
C VAL A 42 2.58 14.91 -1.56
N VAL A 43 2.75 15.22 -0.28
CA VAL A 43 2.83 16.61 0.18
C VAL A 43 4.18 17.17 -0.26
N PRO A 44 4.23 18.22 -1.09
CA PRO A 44 5.49 18.67 -1.71
C PRO A 44 6.58 19.02 -0.70
N GLU A 45 6.22 19.63 0.43
CA GLU A 45 7.21 20.11 1.40
C GLU A 45 7.68 19.04 2.37
N SER A 46 6.74 18.24 2.91
CA SER A 46 7.05 17.27 3.96
C SER A 46 7.36 15.88 3.44
N GLY A 47 6.91 15.56 2.22
CA GLY A 47 7.06 14.23 1.67
C GLY A 47 6.06 13.19 2.22
N GLU A 48 5.12 13.62 3.05
CA GLU A 48 4.07 12.73 3.52
C GLU A 48 3.23 12.22 2.35
N GLN A 49 2.72 11.00 2.48
CA GLN A 49 2.06 10.32 1.37
C GLN A 49 0.71 9.76 1.78
N LEU A 50 -0.20 9.74 0.82
CA LEU A 50 -1.42 8.94 0.90
C LEU A 50 -1.65 8.27 -0.45
N GLN A 51 -2.39 7.19 -0.45
CA GLN A 51 -2.79 6.52 -1.69
C GLN A 51 -4.30 6.48 -1.78
N VAL A 52 -4.83 6.53 -3.00
CA VAL A 52 -6.24 6.32 -3.26
C VAL A 52 -6.37 5.03 -4.07
N VAL A 53 -7.33 4.20 -3.72
CA VAL A 53 -7.49 2.87 -4.29
C VAL A 53 -8.94 2.70 -4.72
N SER A 54 -9.17 2.42 -5.99
CA SER A 54 -10.52 2.13 -6.46
C SER A 54 -10.88 0.67 -6.14
N ARG A 55 -10.06 -0.26 -6.61
CA ARG A 55 -10.21 -1.67 -6.31
C ARG A 55 -8.87 -2.37 -6.51
N ASP A 56 -8.38 -3.03 -5.47
CA ASP A 56 -7.14 -3.79 -5.56
C ASP A 56 -7.29 -4.91 -6.60
N ALA A 57 -6.30 -5.02 -7.50
CA ALA A 57 -6.40 -5.89 -8.67
C ALA A 57 -6.32 -7.38 -8.32
N THR A 58 -5.66 -7.75 -7.21
CA THR A 58 -5.39 -9.15 -6.89
C THR A 58 -5.91 -9.60 -5.54
N ALA A 59 -6.26 -8.67 -4.66
CA ALA A 59 -6.73 -9.01 -3.32
C ALA A 59 -8.26 -8.97 -3.24
N PRO A 60 -8.86 -9.74 -2.31
CA PRO A 60 -10.32 -9.79 -2.18
C PRO A 60 -10.93 -8.53 -1.56
N GLU A 61 -10.14 -7.75 -0.82
CA GLU A 61 -10.57 -6.52 -0.16
C GLU A 61 -9.51 -5.45 -0.34
N ASN A 62 -9.95 -4.19 -0.37
CA ASN A 62 -9.01 -3.07 -0.33
C ASN A 62 -8.43 -2.93 1.09
N PRO A 63 -7.14 -2.63 1.23
CA PRO A 63 -6.58 -2.32 2.54
C PRO A 63 -6.90 -0.89 2.93
N LEU A 64 -6.86 -0.60 4.23
CA LEU A 64 -6.98 0.77 4.72
C LEU A 64 -5.62 1.44 4.88
N LEU A 65 -4.61 0.67 5.23
CA LEU A 65 -3.23 1.13 5.42
C LEU A 65 -2.28 0.22 4.67
N THR A 66 -1.23 0.83 4.11
CA THR A 66 -0.05 0.09 3.64
C THR A 66 1.06 0.32 4.65
N VAL A 67 1.59 -0.77 5.17
CA VAL A 67 2.71 -0.75 6.12
C VAL A 67 3.92 -1.33 5.41
N LYS A 68 4.89 -0.50 5.10
CA LYS A 68 6.13 -0.95 4.47
C LYS A 68 7.09 -1.45 5.54
N VAL A 69 7.65 -2.64 5.30
CA VAL A 69 8.55 -3.32 6.22
C VAL A 69 9.84 -3.73 5.51
N ASP A 70 10.86 -4.00 6.30
CA ASP A 70 12.16 -4.43 5.79
C ASP A 70 12.23 -5.94 5.51
N ASP A 71 11.32 -6.73 6.09
CA ASP A 71 11.29 -8.18 5.92
C ASP A 71 9.86 -8.69 5.98
N VAL A 72 9.22 -8.74 4.83
CA VAL A 72 7.82 -9.14 4.74
C VAL A 72 7.63 -10.63 5.01
N ASP A 73 8.62 -11.46 4.70
CA ASP A 73 8.53 -12.91 4.97
C ASP A 73 8.52 -13.17 6.47
N GLU A 74 9.35 -12.47 7.23
CA GLU A 74 9.34 -12.54 8.70
C GLU A 74 8.03 -12.04 9.25
N ALA A 75 7.51 -10.93 8.73
CA ALA A 75 6.24 -10.38 9.16
C ALA A 75 5.10 -11.37 8.95
N TYR A 76 5.10 -12.04 7.80
CA TYR A 76 4.09 -13.04 7.48
C TYR A 76 4.15 -14.24 8.43
N ALA A 77 5.33 -14.78 8.65
CA ALA A 77 5.53 -15.90 9.57
C ALA A 77 5.06 -15.54 10.99
N SER A 78 5.37 -14.33 11.43
CA SER A 78 4.93 -13.83 12.74
C SER A 78 3.41 -13.70 12.83
N ALA A 79 2.78 -13.17 11.78
CA ALA A 79 1.32 -13.04 11.74
C ALA A 79 0.63 -14.40 11.81
N GLU A 80 1.12 -15.38 11.05
CA GLU A 80 0.59 -16.74 11.09
C GLU A 80 0.77 -17.38 12.46
N SER A 81 1.96 -17.24 13.05
CA SER A 81 2.24 -17.86 14.35
C SER A 81 1.38 -17.25 15.47
N ARG A 82 0.97 -15.99 15.33
CA ARG A 82 0.09 -15.30 16.27
C ARG A 82 -1.39 -15.56 16.01
N GLY A 83 -1.74 -16.26 14.94
CA GLY A 83 -3.11 -16.59 14.61
C GLY A 83 -3.92 -15.43 14.03
N TYR A 84 -3.28 -14.39 13.49
CA TYR A 84 -4.00 -13.31 12.85
C TYR A 84 -4.60 -13.77 11.53
N GLU A 85 -5.75 -13.20 11.17
CA GLU A 85 -6.42 -13.54 9.92
C GLU A 85 -5.65 -13.01 8.72
N ILE A 86 -5.24 -13.91 7.83
CA ILE A 86 -4.60 -13.53 6.57
C ILE A 86 -5.70 -13.32 5.54
N VAL A 87 -5.85 -12.08 5.08
CA VAL A 87 -6.88 -11.69 4.10
C VAL A 87 -6.38 -11.94 2.68
N HIS A 88 -5.10 -11.72 2.45
CA HIS A 88 -4.45 -11.99 1.16
C HIS A 88 -3.12 -12.66 1.46
N PRO A 89 -2.84 -13.85 0.91
CA PRO A 89 -1.62 -14.58 1.25
C PRO A 89 -0.39 -13.89 0.72
N LEU A 90 0.76 -14.20 1.34
CA LEU A 90 2.05 -13.65 0.92
C LEU A 90 2.30 -13.96 -0.56
N THR A 91 2.44 -12.92 -1.34
CA THR A 91 2.50 -13.00 -2.80
C THR A 91 3.48 -11.96 -3.33
N THR A 92 4.29 -12.35 -4.31
CA THR A 92 5.07 -11.40 -5.09
C THR A 92 4.21 -10.96 -6.27
N GLU A 93 3.78 -9.71 -6.26
CA GLU A 93 2.88 -9.18 -7.28
C GLU A 93 3.64 -8.80 -8.56
N PRO A 94 2.95 -8.78 -9.71
CA PRO A 94 3.61 -8.48 -10.98
C PRO A 94 4.29 -7.11 -11.05
N TRP A 95 3.86 -6.17 -10.22
CA TRP A 95 4.42 -4.81 -10.22
C TRP A 95 5.60 -4.64 -9.26
N GLY A 96 6.19 -5.75 -8.77
CA GLY A 96 7.43 -5.69 -8.02
C GLY A 96 7.28 -5.49 -6.50
N ILE A 97 6.10 -5.72 -5.97
CA ILE A 97 5.82 -5.64 -4.53
C ILE A 97 5.57 -7.05 -4.02
N ARG A 98 6.24 -7.42 -2.92
CA ARG A 98 5.91 -8.64 -2.19
C ARG A 98 5.10 -8.24 -0.97
N ARG A 99 3.92 -8.85 -0.80
CA ARG A 99 2.96 -8.37 0.19
C ARG A 99 2.02 -9.46 0.66
N PHE A 100 1.40 -9.20 1.83
CA PHE A 100 0.23 -9.95 2.30
C PHE A 100 -0.71 -8.97 2.99
N PHE A 101 -1.97 -9.36 3.11
CA PHE A 101 -2.94 -8.56 3.87
C PHE A 101 -3.29 -9.31 5.14
N VAL A 102 -3.35 -8.57 6.25
CA VAL A 102 -3.72 -9.10 7.56
C VAL A 102 -4.84 -8.25 8.14
N ARG A 103 -5.76 -8.88 8.87
CA ARG A 103 -6.82 -8.15 9.57
C ARG A 103 -6.38 -7.89 11.00
N ALA A 104 -6.35 -6.63 11.39
CA ALA A 104 -6.06 -6.24 12.76
C ALA A 104 -7.25 -6.60 13.67
N PRO A 105 -7.04 -6.66 15.01
CA PRO A 105 -8.12 -7.01 15.93
C PRO A 105 -9.36 -6.12 15.86
N ASP A 106 -9.19 -4.86 15.42
CA ASP A 106 -10.31 -3.93 15.25
C ASP A 106 -11.03 -4.07 13.90
N GLY A 107 -10.63 -5.04 13.08
CA GLY A 107 -11.21 -5.29 11.76
C GLY A 107 -10.51 -4.58 10.60
N THR A 108 -9.56 -3.72 10.88
CA THR A 108 -8.83 -3.00 9.83
C THR A 108 -7.98 -3.95 9.01
N VAL A 109 -8.08 -3.84 7.68
CA VAL A 109 -7.23 -4.61 6.76
C VAL A 109 -5.97 -3.81 6.46
N LEU A 110 -4.83 -4.42 6.73
CA LEU A 110 -3.51 -3.83 6.49
C LEU A 110 -2.80 -4.57 5.37
N ASN A 111 -2.22 -3.80 4.45
CA ASN A 111 -1.31 -4.31 3.43
C ASN A 111 0.12 -4.22 3.99
N ILE A 112 0.73 -5.36 4.29
CA ILE A 112 2.11 -5.41 4.75
C ILE A 112 2.97 -5.70 3.52
N ALA A 113 3.85 -4.77 3.19
CA ALA A 113 4.51 -4.79 1.89
C ALA A 113 6.00 -4.50 1.98
N GLN A 114 6.73 -5.10 1.06
CA GLN A 114 8.14 -4.86 0.85
C GLN A 114 8.40 -4.76 -0.63
N HIS A 115 9.22 -3.81 -1.03
CA HIS A 115 9.64 -3.71 -2.42
C HIS A 115 10.43 -4.96 -2.77
N HIS A 116 10.06 -5.63 -3.86
CA HIS A 116 10.70 -6.86 -4.30
C HIS A 116 11.39 -6.67 -5.65
N ASP A 117 12.01 -5.54 -5.83
CA ASP A 117 12.80 -5.26 -7.02
C ASP A 117 14.26 -5.58 -6.70
N PRO A 118 14.88 -6.55 -7.37
CA PRO A 118 16.28 -6.88 -7.12
C PRO A 118 17.23 -5.76 -7.57
N SER A 119 16.76 -4.85 -8.39
CA SER A 119 17.53 -3.71 -8.85
C SER A 119 17.45 -2.58 -7.82
N PRO A 120 18.55 -1.95 -7.40
CA PRO A 120 18.51 -0.82 -6.49
C PRO A 120 17.96 0.42 -7.19
N THR A 121 16.68 0.41 -7.47
CA THR A 121 16.03 1.50 -8.19
C THR A 121 15.76 2.65 -7.26
N VAL A 122 16.37 3.77 -7.54
CA VAL A 122 16.15 5.00 -6.78
C VAL A 122 14.71 5.45 -6.98
N GLY A 123 14.05 5.82 -5.88
CA GLY A 123 12.69 6.31 -5.92
C GLY A 123 11.63 5.22 -5.99
N ALA A 124 12.01 3.97 -6.07
CA ALA A 124 11.10 2.87 -5.90
C ALA A 124 10.63 2.86 -4.45
N SER A 125 9.39 3.01 -4.21
CA SER A 125 8.91 3.19 -2.84
C SER A 125 7.92 2.14 -2.43
#